data_75f59a35c121e11e9eb09bf1abcfb697
#
_entry.id   75f59a35c121e11e9eb09bf1abcfb697
#
_cell.length_a   1.000
_cell.length_b   1.000
_cell.length_c   1.000
_cell.angle_alpha   90.00
_cell.angle_beta   90.00
_cell.angle_gamma   90.00
#
_symmetry.space_group_name_H-M   'P 1'
#
loop_
_entity.id
_entity.type
_entity.pdbx_description
1 polymer ?
#
loop_
_entity_poly.entity_id
_entity_poly.type
_entity_poly.pdbx_seq_one_letter_code
_entity_poly.pdbx_strand_id
1 'polypeptide(L)'
;MLTLQQVKLPVTHTREDLEKKIMKTLKISSQELQSWKIRKQSLDARKKPELYFVYTIDVSVRKENKVLKKVNNKNVMLTARKKFSYLSLPDGVTEKDLETCRPVIIGSGPAGLFCAYYLVRAGLRPDRKSVV
;
A
#
# COMPACT_ATOMS: atom_id res chain seq x y z
N MET A 1 -5.71 13.47 0.04
CA MET A 1 -6.40 12.16 0.14
C MET A 1 -6.21 11.62 1.54
N LEU A 2 -7.27 11.11 2.15
CA LEU A 2 -7.24 10.50 3.49
C LEU A 2 -7.23 8.98 3.36
N THR A 3 -6.48 8.29 4.22
CA THR A 3 -6.57 6.82 4.36
C THR A 3 -7.29 6.50 5.67
N LEU A 4 -8.38 5.75 5.56
CA LEU A 4 -9.08 5.15 6.69
C LEU A 4 -8.58 3.73 6.87
N GLN A 5 -8.13 3.40 8.06
CA GLN A 5 -7.72 2.06 8.44
C GLN A 5 -8.73 1.43 9.41
N GLN A 6 -8.72 0.11 9.51
CA GLN A 6 -9.54 -0.65 10.45
C GLN A 6 -11.07 -0.40 10.32
N VAL A 7 -11.55 -0.13 9.11
CA VAL A 7 -13.00 -0.02 8.85
C VAL A 7 -13.59 -1.42 8.84
N LYS A 8 -14.28 -1.78 9.93
CA LYS A 8 -14.83 -3.13 10.17
C LYS A 8 -16.32 -3.17 9.88
N LEU A 9 -16.76 -4.15 9.07
CA LEU A 9 -18.15 -4.43 8.72
C LEU A 9 -18.41 -5.93 8.66
N PRO A 10 -19.65 -6.41 8.95
CA PRO A 10 -20.03 -7.81 8.77
C PRO A 10 -19.80 -8.25 7.33
N VAL A 11 -19.54 -9.54 7.08
CA VAL A 11 -19.34 -10.07 5.72
C VAL A 11 -20.56 -9.91 4.81
N THR A 12 -21.76 -9.76 5.40
CA THR A 12 -23.04 -9.56 4.69
C THR A 12 -23.32 -8.11 4.29
N HIS A 13 -22.43 -7.16 4.61
CA HIS A 13 -22.65 -5.74 4.32
C HIS A 13 -22.69 -5.45 2.82
N THR A 14 -23.42 -4.41 2.45
CA THR A 14 -23.49 -3.89 1.08
C THR A 14 -22.44 -2.80 0.84
N ARG A 15 -22.28 -2.41 -0.43
CA ARG A 15 -21.44 -1.26 -0.79
C ARG A 15 -21.92 0.05 -0.16
N GLU A 16 -23.25 0.19 -0.04
CA GLU A 16 -23.87 1.35 0.59
C GLU A 16 -23.58 1.43 2.08
N ASP A 17 -23.54 0.28 2.77
CA ASP A 17 -23.19 0.23 4.19
C ASP A 17 -21.74 0.66 4.42
N LEU A 18 -20.84 0.28 3.51
CA LEU A 18 -19.45 0.70 3.53
C LEU A 18 -19.33 2.22 3.36
N GLU A 19 -20.07 2.80 2.41
CA GLU A 19 -20.11 4.24 2.17
C GLU A 19 -20.67 5.00 3.36
N LYS A 20 -21.79 4.56 3.93
CA LYS A 20 -22.35 5.10 5.18
C LYS A 20 -21.33 5.04 6.33
N LYS A 21 -20.58 3.94 6.44
CA LYS A 21 -19.54 3.78 7.46
C LYS A 21 -18.39 4.75 7.26
N ILE A 22 -17.96 4.99 6.01
CA ILE A 22 -16.95 5.99 5.66
C ILE A 22 -17.40 7.38 6.10
N MET A 23 -18.61 7.80 5.67
CA MET A 23 -19.17 9.11 6.02
C MET A 23 -19.30 9.30 7.52
N LYS A 24 -19.79 8.28 8.24
CA LYS A 24 -19.89 8.31 9.71
C LYS A 24 -18.52 8.41 10.38
N THR A 25 -17.53 7.67 9.89
CA THR A 25 -16.17 7.70 10.45
C THR A 25 -15.49 9.05 10.24
N LEU A 26 -15.68 9.66 9.08
CA LEU A 26 -15.14 10.98 8.74
C LEU A 26 -16.00 12.16 9.23
N LYS A 27 -17.19 11.89 9.74
CA LYS A 27 -18.18 12.90 10.16
C LYS A 27 -18.47 13.91 9.04
N ILE A 28 -18.66 13.42 7.82
CA ILE A 28 -18.93 14.20 6.60
C ILE A 28 -20.29 13.86 6.02
N SER A 29 -20.83 14.79 5.22
CA SER A 29 -22.01 14.56 4.40
C SER A 29 -21.69 13.89 3.07
N SER A 30 -22.70 13.38 2.39
CA SER A 30 -22.58 12.81 1.05
C SER A 30 -21.99 13.79 0.02
N GLN A 31 -22.31 15.09 0.16
CA GLN A 31 -21.81 16.14 -0.74
C GLN A 31 -20.32 16.48 -0.55
N GLU A 32 -19.76 16.15 0.61
CA GLU A 32 -18.34 16.36 0.92
C GLU A 32 -17.47 15.19 0.44
N LEU A 33 -18.07 14.01 0.26
CA LEU A 33 -17.40 12.81 -0.25
C LEU A 33 -17.28 12.91 -1.77
N GLN A 34 -16.06 12.96 -2.29
CA GLN A 34 -15.80 13.04 -3.74
C GLN A 34 -15.62 11.66 -4.37
N SER A 35 -14.76 10.85 -3.76
CA SER A 35 -14.49 9.49 -4.23
C SER A 35 -13.86 8.65 -3.13
N TRP A 36 -13.98 7.33 -3.25
CA TRP A 36 -13.31 6.40 -2.36
C TRP A 36 -12.90 5.12 -3.10
N LYS A 37 -11.82 4.49 -2.64
CA LYS A 37 -11.29 3.26 -3.21
C LYS A 37 -10.79 2.33 -2.11
N ILE A 38 -11.18 1.06 -2.19
CA ILE A 38 -10.63 0.02 -1.31
C ILE A 38 -9.17 -0.22 -1.71
N ARG A 39 -8.27 -0.05 -0.73
CA ARG A 39 -6.85 -0.32 -0.87
C ARG A 39 -6.50 -1.73 -0.40
N LYS A 40 -7.14 -2.17 0.67
CA LYS A 40 -6.94 -3.49 1.25
C LYS A 40 -8.25 -3.98 1.86
N GLN A 41 -8.56 -5.24 1.66
CA GLN A 41 -9.63 -5.97 2.31
C GLN A 41 -9.02 -7.20 2.99
N SER A 42 -9.37 -7.45 4.23
CA SER A 42 -8.94 -8.61 4.99
C SER A 42 -10.13 -9.22 5.71
N LEU A 43 -10.16 -10.53 5.88
CA LEU A 43 -11.18 -11.23 6.65
C LEU A 43 -10.71 -11.36 8.11
N ASP A 44 -11.54 -10.91 9.05
CA ASP A 44 -11.35 -11.13 10.48
C ASP A 44 -12.32 -12.23 10.96
N ALA A 45 -11.76 -13.43 11.16
CA ALA A 45 -12.48 -14.62 11.60
C ALA A 45 -12.08 -15.08 13.01
N ARG A 46 -11.49 -14.18 13.81
CA ARG A 46 -10.97 -14.52 15.17
C ARG A 46 -12.07 -14.81 16.16
N LYS A 47 -13.27 -14.27 15.96
CA LYS A 47 -14.43 -14.46 16.85
C LYS A 47 -15.57 -15.18 16.12
N LYS A 48 -15.39 -16.46 15.83
CA LYS A 48 -16.48 -17.29 15.25
C LYS A 48 -17.68 -17.34 16.21
N PRO A 49 -18.93 -17.35 15.69
CA PRO A 49 -19.33 -17.39 14.28
C PRO A 49 -19.32 -16.02 13.57
N GLU A 50 -18.99 -14.95 14.25
CA GLU A 50 -19.01 -13.58 13.66
C GLU A 50 -17.81 -13.37 12.75
N LEU A 51 -18.10 -13.18 11.46
CA LEU A 51 -17.11 -12.86 10.43
C LEU A 51 -17.22 -11.41 10.02
N TYR A 52 -16.08 -10.75 9.88
CA TYR A 52 -16.02 -9.35 9.49
C TYR A 52 -14.99 -9.12 8.38
N PHE A 53 -15.32 -8.22 7.46
CA PHE A 53 -14.31 -7.61 6.62
C PHE A 53 -13.71 -6.39 7.31
N VAL A 54 -12.39 -6.28 7.21
CA VAL A 54 -11.61 -5.13 7.68
C VAL A 54 -10.97 -4.46 6.49
N TYR A 55 -11.31 -3.20 6.29
CA TYR A 55 -10.90 -2.43 5.13
C TYR A 55 -9.84 -1.38 5.48
N THR A 56 -8.94 -1.16 4.53
CA THR A 56 -8.19 0.08 4.40
C THR A 56 -8.68 0.78 3.14
N ILE A 57 -9.14 2.03 3.27
CA ILE A 57 -9.83 2.76 2.22
C ILE A 57 -9.17 4.11 2.03
N ASP A 58 -8.84 4.45 0.78
CA ASP A 58 -8.42 5.78 0.41
C ASP A 58 -9.65 6.61 0.03
N VAL A 59 -9.79 7.79 0.63
CA VAL A 59 -10.95 8.68 0.47
C VAL A 59 -10.52 10.07 0.07
N SER A 60 -11.14 10.63 -0.95
CA SER A 60 -11.00 12.02 -1.36
C SER A 60 -12.19 12.83 -0.86
N VAL A 61 -11.92 13.93 -0.17
CA VAL A 61 -12.92 14.85 0.37
C VAL A 61 -12.55 16.31 0.03
N ARG A 62 -13.54 17.19 -0.03
CA ARG A 62 -13.32 18.60 -0.43
C ARG A 62 -12.34 19.38 0.48
N LYS A 63 -12.33 19.09 1.79
CA LYS A 63 -11.53 19.87 2.79
C LYS A 63 -10.80 18.91 3.74
N GLU A 64 -9.80 18.19 3.23
CA GLU A 64 -9.08 17.12 3.93
C GLU A 64 -8.53 17.54 5.31
N ASN A 65 -7.88 18.71 5.39
CA ASN A 65 -7.29 19.20 6.64
C ASN A 65 -8.34 19.53 7.71
N LYS A 66 -9.52 20.03 7.30
CA LYS A 66 -10.62 20.28 8.23
C LYS A 66 -11.21 18.98 8.77
N VAL A 67 -11.43 18.00 7.88
CA VAL A 67 -11.93 16.68 8.25
C VAL A 67 -10.97 15.98 9.20
N LEU A 68 -9.66 16.00 8.92
CA LEU A 68 -8.65 15.38 9.75
C LEU A 68 -8.64 15.96 11.19
N LYS A 69 -8.70 17.29 11.32
CA LYS A 69 -8.77 17.97 12.63
C LYS A 69 -10.06 17.64 13.38
N LYS A 70 -11.21 17.55 12.67
CA LYS A 70 -12.53 17.26 13.25
C LYS A 70 -12.66 15.83 13.75
N VAL A 71 -12.01 14.87 13.05
CA VAL A 71 -12.19 13.44 13.32
C VAL A 71 -11.34 12.97 14.50
N ASN A 72 -10.14 13.51 14.71
CA ASN A 72 -9.19 13.13 15.76
C ASN A 72 -9.14 11.61 16.02
N ASN A 73 -8.99 10.81 14.94
CA ASN A 73 -9.01 9.36 15.00
C ASN A 73 -7.67 8.82 14.48
N LYS A 74 -6.99 8.00 15.27
CA LYS A 74 -5.70 7.38 14.93
C LYS A 74 -5.74 6.54 13.65
N ASN A 75 -6.92 6.05 13.27
CA ASN A 75 -7.12 5.25 12.06
C ASN A 75 -7.39 6.10 10.80
N VAL A 76 -7.37 7.43 10.92
CA VAL A 76 -7.57 8.37 9.82
C VAL A 76 -6.31 9.21 9.66
N MET A 77 -5.65 9.10 8.52
CA MET A 77 -4.39 9.78 8.26
C MET A 77 -4.34 10.37 6.84
N LEU A 78 -3.49 11.36 6.64
CA LEU A 78 -3.17 11.84 5.29
C LEU A 78 -2.36 10.77 4.55
N THR A 79 -2.78 10.46 3.34
CA THR A 79 -2.08 9.49 2.49
C THR A 79 -0.92 10.18 1.78
N ALA A 80 0.28 9.86 2.18
CA ALA A 80 1.45 10.11 1.33
C ALA A 80 1.58 8.93 0.36
N ARG A 81 1.19 9.10 -0.91
CA ARG A 81 1.47 8.10 -1.95
C ARG A 81 2.97 8.14 -2.25
N LYS A 82 3.72 7.24 -1.65
CA LYS A 82 5.06 6.95 -2.15
C LYS A 82 4.90 6.26 -3.50
N LYS A 83 5.28 6.93 -4.57
CA LYS A 83 5.43 6.27 -5.86
C LYS A 83 6.64 5.35 -5.76
N PHE A 84 6.48 4.11 -6.14
CA PHE A 84 7.62 3.22 -6.30
C PHE A 84 8.47 3.76 -7.46
N SER A 85 9.77 3.89 -7.25
CA SER A 85 10.76 4.16 -8.29
C SER A 85 11.81 3.03 -8.26
N TYR A 86 12.25 2.63 -9.43
CA TYR A 86 13.42 1.76 -9.52
C TYR A 86 14.64 2.50 -9.01
N LEU A 87 15.58 1.76 -8.44
CA LEU A 87 16.89 2.31 -8.12
C LEU A 87 17.56 2.78 -9.41
N SER A 88 18.18 3.94 -9.40
CA SER A 88 19.08 4.40 -10.45
C SER A 88 20.50 4.16 -10.00
N LEU A 89 21.40 3.92 -10.96
CA LEU A 89 22.83 3.90 -10.68
C LEU A 89 23.27 5.28 -10.20
N PRO A 90 24.19 5.37 -9.23
CA PRO A 90 24.83 6.63 -8.88
C PRO A 90 25.58 7.23 -10.08
N ASP A 91 25.68 8.55 -10.12
CA ASP A 91 26.48 9.23 -11.12
C ASP A 91 27.95 8.81 -11.02
N GLY A 92 28.61 8.60 -12.17
CA GLY A 92 30.01 8.21 -12.24
C GLY A 92 30.30 6.71 -12.23
N VAL A 93 29.26 5.84 -12.15
CA VAL A 93 29.46 4.39 -12.31
C VAL A 93 29.83 4.07 -13.77
N THR A 94 30.96 3.43 -13.98
CA THR A 94 31.46 3.03 -15.31
C THR A 94 31.05 1.59 -15.66
N GLU A 95 31.11 1.23 -16.94
CA GLU A 95 30.88 -0.17 -17.37
C GLU A 95 31.88 -1.13 -16.71
N LYS A 96 33.11 -0.69 -16.51
CA LYS A 96 34.17 -1.49 -15.85
C LYS A 96 33.78 -1.80 -14.39
N ASP A 97 33.16 -0.83 -13.67
CA ASP A 97 32.69 -1.05 -12.31
C ASP A 97 31.54 -2.08 -12.29
N LEU A 98 30.65 -2.03 -13.28
CA LEU A 98 29.54 -2.98 -13.41
C LEU A 98 29.99 -4.41 -13.72
N GLU A 99 31.15 -4.57 -14.38
CA GLU A 99 31.76 -5.87 -14.66
C GLU A 99 32.52 -6.42 -13.46
N THR A 100 33.24 -5.56 -12.75
CA THR A 100 34.14 -5.94 -11.65
C THR A 100 33.37 -6.13 -10.33
N CYS A 101 32.36 -5.31 -10.07
CA CYS A 101 31.57 -5.31 -8.82
C CYS A 101 30.13 -5.82 -9.05
N ARG A 102 30.00 -7.03 -9.58
CA ARG A 102 28.67 -7.62 -9.82
C ARG A 102 27.98 -8.01 -8.51
N PRO A 103 26.75 -7.56 -8.26
CA PRO A 103 25.96 -8.03 -7.11
C PRO A 103 25.75 -9.54 -7.17
N VAL A 104 26.02 -10.25 -6.08
CA VAL A 104 25.78 -11.69 -5.99
C VAL A 104 24.47 -11.93 -5.23
N ILE A 105 23.56 -12.71 -5.82
CA ILE A 105 22.28 -13.10 -5.25
C ILE A 105 22.35 -14.59 -4.92
N ILE A 106 22.21 -14.92 -3.65
CA ILE A 106 22.18 -16.31 -3.19
C ILE A 106 20.72 -16.74 -3.03
N GLY A 107 20.30 -17.72 -3.81
CA GLY A 107 18.97 -18.30 -3.80
C GLY A 107 18.12 -18.00 -5.03
N SER A 108 17.24 -18.92 -5.39
CA SER A 108 16.36 -18.88 -6.57
C SER A 108 14.88 -18.82 -6.23
N GLY A 109 14.54 -18.57 -4.95
CA GLY A 109 13.17 -18.34 -4.53
C GLY A 109 12.62 -16.98 -5.04
N PRO A 110 11.34 -16.68 -4.79
CA PRO A 110 10.70 -15.46 -5.26
C PRO A 110 11.48 -14.18 -4.92
N ALA A 111 12.03 -14.09 -3.71
CA ALA A 111 12.83 -12.94 -3.27
C ALA A 111 14.09 -12.75 -4.13
N GLY A 112 14.84 -13.82 -4.39
CA GLY A 112 16.03 -13.76 -5.22
C GLY A 112 15.75 -13.41 -6.68
N LEU A 113 14.63 -13.91 -7.23
CA LEU A 113 14.18 -13.59 -8.60
C LEU A 113 13.80 -12.11 -8.71
N PHE A 114 13.00 -11.59 -7.76
CA PHE A 114 12.63 -10.17 -7.76
C PHE A 114 13.83 -9.27 -7.52
N CYS A 115 14.76 -9.65 -6.63
CA CYS A 115 16.00 -8.92 -6.42
C CYS A 115 16.81 -8.81 -7.72
N ALA A 116 17.00 -9.93 -8.44
CA ALA A 116 17.67 -9.95 -9.74
C ALA A 116 16.97 -9.02 -10.74
N TYR A 117 15.64 -9.13 -10.85
CA TYR A 117 14.85 -8.29 -11.73
C TYR A 117 15.03 -6.79 -11.45
N TYR A 118 14.96 -6.38 -10.18
CA TYR A 118 15.13 -4.97 -9.81
C TYR A 118 16.54 -4.45 -10.05
N LEU A 119 17.58 -5.26 -9.79
CA LEU A 119 18.96 -4.89 -10.05
C LEU A 119 19.23 -4.74 -11.56
N VAL A 120 18.69 -5.66 -12.39
CA VAL A 120 18.78 -5.53 -13.85
C VAL A 120 18.05 -4.28 -14.36
N ARG A 121 16.87 -3.98 -13.81
CA ARG A 121 16.13 -2.75 -14.14
C ARG A 121 16.85 -1.49 -13.73
N ALA A 122 17.71 -1.55 -12.73
CA ALA A 122 18.61 -0.48 -12.32
C ALA A 122 19.90 -0.37 -13.18
N GLY A 123 20.08 -1.26 -14.17
CA GLY A 123 21.27 -1.29 -15.03
C GLY A 123 22.44 -2.13 -14.48
N LEU A 124 22.25 -2.80 -13.35
CA LEU A 124 23.26 -3.68 -12.77
C LEU A 124 23.23 -5.05 -13.44
N ARG A 125 24.36 -5.78 -13.36
CA ARG A 125 24.52 -7.14 -13.91
C ARG A 125 24.65 -8.16 -12.76
N PRO A 126 23.56 -8.52 -12.05
CA PRO A 126 23.66 -9.42 -10.92
C PRO A 126 24.03 -10.83 -11.34
N ASP A 127 24.88 -11.48 -10.55
CA ASP A 127 25.17 -12.91 -10.66
C ASP A 127 24.32 -13.65 -9.62
N ARG A 128 23.46 -14.57 -10.09
CA ARG A 128 22.55 -15.34 -9.23
C ARG A 128 23.04 -16.76 -9.11
N LYS A 129 23.40 -17.16 -7.90
CA LYS A 129 23.76 -18.53 -7.56
C LYS A 129 22.57 -19.22 -6.92
N SER A 130 22.30 -20.46 -7.37
CA SER A 130 21.39 -21.37 -6.71
C SER A 130 22.21 -22.37 -5.91
N VAL A 131 21.99 -22.41 -4.61
CA VAL A 131 22.52 -23.51 -3.79
C VAL A 131 21.53 -24.65 -3.90
N VAL A 132 21.91 -25.68 -4.58
CA VAL A 132 21.17 -26.95 -4.62
C VAL A 132 21.71 -27.84 -3.52
#